data_5374f91ef34d265386ea355c1da46540
#
_entry.id   5374f91ef34d265386ea355c1da46540
#
_cell.length_a   1.000
_cell.length_b   1.000
_cell.length_c   1.000
_cell.angle_alpha   90.00
_cell.angle_beta   90.00
_cell.angle_gamma   90.00
#
_symmetry.space_group_name_H-M   'P 1'
#
loop_
_entity.id
_entity.type
_entity.pdbx_description
1 polymer ?
#
loop_
_entity_poly.entity_id
_entity_poly.type
_entity_poly.pdbx_seq_one_letter_code
_entity_poly.pdbx_strand_id
1 'polypeptide(L)'
;IEAGLVPITVLVTHLIAEKSSQLPVLWNEFLLFFIGTGIALLFNAYMGSQDQEIRRYHQIVEDDLKAILYRFESFLLEGQGQNEGLMIKRLDKILEEALQLVYRERHNRLFHQTNYQVHYFEMRRQQNRLLGQMAVNVNKISSQSRESILLSHLFHETGRQLSEENSALTLIDDIEQLLETFRQRALPQTREEFERRSILFQLLQDLERFILLKVDFYQDYQKD
;
A
#
# COMPACT_ATOMS: atom_id res chain seq x y z
N ILE A 1 -18.96 3.25 21.04
CA ILE A 1 -20.04 3.69 21.96
C ILE A 1 -20.91 2.51 22.39
N GLU A 2 -21.16 1.50 21.52
CA GLU A 2 -22.03 0.36 21.85
C GLU A 2 -21.40 -0.63 22.85
N ALA A 3 -20.11 -0.84 22.86
CA ALA A 3 -19.45 -1.80 23.75
C ALA A 3 -19.51 -1.41 25.25
N GLY A 4 -19.68 -0.14 25.58
CA GLY A 4 -19.82 0.35 26.95
C GLY A 4 -21.26 0.39 27.45
N LEU A 5 -22.23 0.40 26.52
CA LEU A 5 -23.66 0.48 26.87
C LEU A 5 -24.21 -0.85 27.42
N VAL A 6 -23.75 -1.98 26.91
CA VAL A 6 -24.24 -3.31 27.31
C VAL A 6 -23.99 -3.61 28.79
N PRO A 7 -22.78 -3.45 29.35
CA PRO A 7 -22.57 -3.71 30.79
C PRO A 7 -23.31 -2.71 31.68
N ILE A 8 -23.47 -1.46 31.25
CA ILE A 8 -24.20 -0.44 32.02
C ILE A 8 -25.73 -0.78 32.05
N THR A 9 -26.29 -1.17 30.89
CA THR A 9 -27.71 -1.57 30.82
C THR A 9 -28.00 -2.82 31.63
N VAL A 10 -27.12 -3.82 31.61
CA VAL A 10 -27.26 -5.02 32.44
C VAL A 10 -27.24 -4.67 33.93
N LEU A 11 -26.29 -3.83 34.37
CA LEU A 11 -26.15 -3.40 35.74
C LEU A 11 -27.39 -2.61 36.22
N VAL A 12 -27.90 -1.68 35.41
CA VAL A 12 -29.10 -0.90 35.70
C VAL A 12 -30.35 -1.80 35.75
N THR A 13 -30.49 -2.74 34.82
CA THR A 13 -31.63 -3.65 34.76
C THR A 13 -31.65 -4.58 35.99
N HIS A 14 -30.51 -5.07 36.44
CA HIS A 14 -30.35 -5.93 37.59
C HIS A 14 -30.68 -5.17 38.92
N LEU A 15 -30.17 -3.94 39.05
CA LEU A 15 -30.49 -3.06 40.18
C LEU A 15 -31.99 -2.73 40.28
N ILE A 16 -32.68 -2.54 39.15
CA ILE A 16 -34.13 -2.28 39.11
C ILE A 16 -34.92 -3.54 39.47
N ALA A 17 -34.44 -4.72 39.01
CA ALA A 17 -35.14 -6.00 39.26
C ALA A 17 -35.11 -6.44 40.73
N GLU A 18 -34.01 -6.21 41.44
CA GLU A 18 -33.88 -6.66 42.85
C GLU A 18 -34.54 -5.78 43.91
N LYS A 19 -35.03 -4.57 43.58
CA LYS A 19 -35.71 -3.64 44.49
C LYS A 19 -35.06 -3.39 45.86
N SER A 20 -33.80 -3.76 46.06
CA SER A 20 -33.11 -3.62 47.34
C SER A 20 -31.80 -2.81 47.14
N SER A 21 -31.73 -1.65 47.80
CA SER A 21 -30.53 -0.80 47.84
C SER A 21 -29.63 -1.16 49.04
N GLN A 22 -29.51 -2.43 49.39
CA GLN A 22 -28.65 -2.84 50.49
C GLN A 22 -27.17 -2.83 50.05
N LEU A 23 -26.28 -2.27 50.88
CA LEU A 23 -24.85 -2.17 50.64
C LEU A 23 -24.15 -3.47 50.15
N PRO A 24 -24.52 -4.66 50.68
CA PRO A 24 -23.91 -5.91 50.19
C PRO A 24 -24.26 -6.25 48.74
N VAL A 25 -25.46 -5.92 48.27
CA VAL A 25 -25.90 -6.17 46.89
C VAL A 25 -25.16 -5.25 45.93
N LEU A 26 -25.05 -3.97 46.27
CA LEU A 26 -24.29 -3.00 45.49
C LEU A 26 -22.81 -3.39 45.38
N TRP A 27 -22.23 -3.92 46.44
CA TRP A 27 -20.85 -4.38 46.46
C TRP A 27 -20.63 -5.62 45.57
N ASN A 28 -21.56 -6.55 45.58
CA ASN A 28 -21.53 -7.73 44.72
C ASN A 28 -21.63 -7.37 43.23
N GLU A 29 -22.54 -6.45 42.87
CA GLU A 29 -22.70 -5.93 41.52
C GLU A 29 -21.44 -5.19 41.03
N PHE A 30 -20.83 -4.37 41.90
CA PHE A 30 -19.57 -3.70 41.61
C PHE A 30 -18.44 -4.70 41.37
N LEU A 31 -18.36 -5.76 42.16
CA LEU A 31 -17.34 -6.81 42.00
C LEU A 31 -17.53 -7.58 40.69
N LEU A 32 -18.75 -7.95 40.33
CA LEU A 32 -19.09 -8.61 39.07
C LEU A 32 -18.74 -7.72 37.86
N PHE A 33 -19.07 -6.44 37.92
CA PHE A 33 -18.70 -5.47 36.88
C PHE A 33 -17.17 -5.35 36.75
N PHE A 34 -16.46 -5.28 37.86
CA PHE A 34 -15.01 -5.15 37.88
C PHE A 34 -14.32 -6.40 37.35
N ILE A 35 -14.81 -7.59 37.70
CA ILE A 35 -14.31 -8.86 37.17
C ILE A 35 -14.58 -8.97 35.66
N GLY A 36 -15.80 -8.67 35.21
CA GLY A 36 -16.18 -8.73 33.81
C GLY A 36 -15.37 -7.74 32.96
N THR A 37 -15.21 -6.51 33.43
CA THR A 37 -14.40 -5.47 32.77
C THR A 37 -12.91 -5.85 32.79
N GLY A 38 -12.42 -6.37 33.91
CA GLY A 38 -11.03 -6.84 34.06
C GLY A 38 -10.69 -7.97 33.09
N ILE A 39 -11.58 -8.95 32.96
CA ILE A 39 -11.43 -10.04 31.98
C ILE A 39 -11.48 -9.48 30.56
N ALA A 40 -12.41 -8.60 30.22
CA ALA A 40 -12.49 -7.97 28.90
C ALA A 40 -11.24 -7.16 28.57
N LEU A 41 -10.69 -6.42 29.54
CA LEU A 41 -9.42 -5.69 29.37
C LEU A 41 -8.22 -6.63 29.19
N LEU A 42 -8.15 -7.74 29.94
CA LEU A 42 -7.12 -8.76 29.76
C LEU A 42 -7.17 -9.40 28.38
N PHE A 43 -8.36 -9.77 27.90
CA PHE A 43 -8.53 -10.30 26.55
C PHE A 43 -8.15 -9.26 25.49
N ASN A 44 -8.55 -8.00 25.67
CA ASN A 44 -8.20 -6.91 24.74
C ASN A 44 -6.69 -6.60 24.75
N ALA A 45 -6.01 -6.72 25.89
CA ALA A 45 -4.56 -6.59 25.99
C ALA A 45 -3.80 -7.82 25.43
N TYR A 46 -4.38 -9.01 25.57
CA TYR A 46 -3.82 -10.26 25.04
C TYR A 46 -4.06 -10.42 23.54
N MET A 47 -5.14 -9.86 22.99
CA MET A 47 -5.32 -9.70 21.54
C MET A 47 -4.35 -8.62 21.08
N GLY A 48 -3.06 -9.03 20.94
CA GLY A 48 -1.97 -8.18 20.49
C GLY A 48 -2.39 -7.39 19.25
N SER A 49 -2.08 -6.10 19.24
CA SER A 49 -2.41 -5.25 18.11
C SER A 49 -1.76 -5.82 16.86
N GLN A 50 -2.55 -6.12 15.83
CA GLN A 50 -2.04 -6.56 14.53
C GLN A 50 -1.26 -5.43 13.81
N ASP A 51 -1.10 -4.27 14.47
CA ASP A 51 -0.33 -3.14 13.97
C ASP A 51 1.13 -3.47 13.66
N GLN A 52 1.74 -4.40 14.42
CA GLN A 52 3.10 -4.86 14.09
C GLN A 52 3.13 -5.69 12.81
N GLU A 53 2.13 -6.52 12.59
CA GLU A 53 2.02 -7.33 11.39
C GLU A 53 1.72 -6.46 10.17
N ILE A 54 0.84 -5.47 10.29
CA ILE A 54 0.55 -4.48 9.26
C ILE A 54 1.82 -3.70 8.90
N ARG A 55 2.59 -3.19 9.87
CA ARG A 55 3.87 -2.51 9.62
C ARG A 55 4.88 -3.41 8.92
N ARG A 56 4.91 -4.69 9.27
CA ARG A 56 5.76 -5.67 8.58
C ARG A 56 5.37 -5.81 7.11
N TYR A 57 4.06 -5.90 6.81
CA TYR A 57 3.59 -5.93 5.43
C TYR A 57 3.93 -4.64 4.66
N HIS A 58 3.85 -3.46 5.28
CA HIS A 58 4.29 -2.21 4.67
C HIS A 58 5.74 -2.30 4.21
N GLN A 59 6.65 -2.71 5.10
CA GLN A 59 8.08 -2.85 4.78
C GLN A 59 8.32 -3.85 3.64
N ILE A 60 7.73 -5.04 3.73
CA ILE A 60 7.90 -6.08 2.70
C ILE A 60 7.39 -5.58 1.34
N VAL A 61 6.22 -4.95 1.30
CA VAL A 61 5.64 -4.41 0.06
C VAL A 61 6.51 -3.31 -0.54
N GLU A 62 7.01 -2.38 0.28
CA GLU A 62 7.92 -1.33 -0.20
C GLU A 62 9.25 -1.88 -0.71
N ASP A 63 9.85 -2.82 0.00
CA ASP A 63 11.11 -3.44 -0.39
C ASP A 63 10.96 -4.25 -1.69
N ASP A 64 9.88 -5.01 -1.83
CA ASP A 64 9.61 -5.78 -3.06
C ASP A 64 9.33 -4.83 -4.25
N LEU A 65 8.59 -3.73 -4.06
CA LEU A 65 8.37 -2.72 -5.09
C LEU A 65 9.68 -2.05 -5.54
N LYS A 66 10.52 -1.64 -4.59
CA LYS A 66 11.86 -1.08 -4.86
C LYS A 66 12.72 -2.07 -5.64
N ALA A 67 12.74 -3.32 -5.21
CA ALA A 67 13.52 -4.37 -5.86
C ALA A 67 13.07 -4.58 -7.32
N ILE A 68 11.77 -4.54 -7.62
CA ILE A 68 11.24 -4.65 -8.98
C ILE A 68 11.65 -3.44 -9.82
N LEU A 69 11.57 -2.22 -9.29
CA LEU A 69 11.97 -0.98 -9.99
C LEU A 69 13.46 -0.98 -10.32
N TYR A 70 14.33 -1.37 -9.37
CA TYR A 70 15.76 -1.51 -9.62
C TYR A 70 16.09 -2.63 -10.63
N ARG A 71 15.25 -3.66 -10.68
CA ARG A 71 15.39 -4.70 -11.69
C ARG A 71 15.05 -4.18 -13.08
N PHE A 72 14.02 -3.34 -13.23
CA PHE A 72 13.70 -2.67 -14.49
C PHE A 72 14.81 -1.71 -14.95
N GLU A 73 15.43 -0.98 -14.01
CA GLU A 73 16.63 -0.18 -14.28
C GLU A 73 17.73 -1.05 -14.91
N SER A 74 18.10 -2.16 -14.25
CA SER A 74 19.14 -3.07 -14.76
C SER A 74 18.83 -3.57 -16.16
N PHE A 75 17.57 -3.92 -16.45
CA PHE A 75 17.20 -4.40 -17.79
C PHE A 75 17.32 -3.35 -18.87
N LEU A 76 16.94 -2.12 -18.57
CA LEU A 76 17.07 -1.01 -19.51
C LEU A 76 18.54 -0.66 -19.79
N LEU A 77 19.43 -0.90 -18.82
CA LEU A 77 20.86 -0.69 -18.94
C LEU A 77 21.59 -1.85 -19.65
N GLU A 78 21.19 -3.08 -19.34
CA GLU A 78 21.91 -4.28 -19.83
C GLU A 78 21.28 -4.87 -21.09
N GLY A 79 20.02 -4.52 -21.39
CA GLY A 79 19.26 -5.10 -22.51
C GLY A 79 18.94 -6.59 -22.33
N GLN A 80 19.01 -7.10 -21.10
CA GLN A 80 18.73 -8.50 -20.77
C GLN A 80 17.85 -8.58 -19.54
N GLY A 81 16.66 -9.17 -19.65
CA GLY A 81 15.74 -9.33 -18.54
C GLY A 81 15.07 -10.70 -18.51
N GLN A 82 15.13 -11.36 -17.37
CA GLN A 82 14.37 -12.58 -17.10
C GLN A 82 13.89 -12.60 -15.64
N ASN A 83 12.64 -13.07 -15.43
CA ASN A 83 12.04 -13.46 -14.13
C ASN A 83 11.35 -12.40 -13.25
N GLU A 84 11.08 -11.17 -13.72
CA GLU A 84 10.28 -10.20 -12.94
C GLU A 84 8.86 -10.72 -12.67
N GLY A 85 8.32 -11.51 -13.57
CA GLY A 85 6.99 -12.09 -13.39
C GLY A 85 6.83 -12.91 -12.10
N LEU A 86 7.92 -13.49 -11.57
CA LEU A 86 7.90 -14.20 -10.29
C LEU A 86 7.85 -13.23 -9.10
N MET A 87 8.62 -12.15 -9.15
CA MET A 87 8.60 -11.13 -8.08
C MET A 87 7.24 -10.44 -8.01
N ILE A 88 6.68 -10.06 -9.15
CA ILE A 88 5.36 -9.42 -9.26
C ILE A 88 4.25 -10.35 -8.73
N LYS A 89 4.27 -11.64 -9.07
CA LYS A 89 3.32 -12.62 -8.56
C LYS A 89 3.47 -12.87 -7.06
N ARG A 90 4.70 -12.88 -6.55
CA ARG A 90 4.98 -12.97 -5.11
C ARG A 90 4.40 -11.76 -4.38
N LEU A 91 4.66 -10.56 -4.89
CA LEU A 91 4.14 -9.33 -4.31
C LEU A 91 2.61 -9.27 -4.35
N ASP A 92 1.98 -9.74 -5.43
CA ASP A 92 0.51 -9.82 -5.52
C ASP A 92 -0.09 -10.69 -4.40
N LYS A 93 0.53 -11.84 -4.11
CA LYS A 93 0.13 -12.70 -3.00
C LYS A 93 0.30 -12.03 -1.63
N ILE A 94 1.43 -11.36 -1.41
CA ILE A 94 1.70 -10.61 -0.17
C ILE A 94 0.66 -9.51 0.04
N LEU A 95 0.32 -8.77 -1.03
CA LEU A 95 -0.70 -7.72 -0.99
C LEU A 95 -2.10 -8.30 -0.72
N GLU A 96 -2.43 -9.47 -1.24
CA GLU A 96 -3.68 -10.16 -0.94
C GLU A 96 -3.76 -10.55 0.54
N GLU A 97 -2.69 -11.13 1.10
CA GLU A 97 -2.60 -11.48 2.52
C GLU A 97 -2.72 -10.22 3.42
N ALA A 98 -2.02 -9.14 3.07
CA ALA A 98 -2.10 -7.87 3.78
C ALA A 98 -3.51 -7.28 3.77
N LEU A 99 -4.18 -7.28 2.61
CA LEU A 99 -5.56 -6.81 2.48
C LEU A 99 -6.54 -7.65 3.29
N GLN A 100 -6.41 -8.98 3.29
CA GLN A 100 -7.23 -9.87 4.11
C GLN A 100 -7.05 -9.57 5.60
N LEU A 101 -5.82 -9.28 6.05
CA LEU A 101 -5.51 -8.89 7.41
C LEU A 101 -6.24 -7.59 7.78
N VAL A 102 -6.07 -6.54 6.98
CA VAL A 102 -6.64 -5.22 7.24
C VAL A 102 -8.17 -5.23 7.17
N TYR A 103 -8.78 -5.99 6.25
CA TYR A 103 -10.23 -6.15 6.20
C TYR A 103 -10.80 -6.84 7.43
N ARG A 104 -10.11 -7.84 8.01
CA ARG A 104 -10.50 -8.45 9.29
C ARG A 104 -10.42 -7.46 10.44
N GLU A 105 -9.36 -6.67 10.49
CA GLU A 105 -9.18 -5.62 11.51
C GLU A 105 -10.28 -4.54 11.43
N ARG A 106 -10.71 -4.17 10.23
CA ARG A 106 -11.77 -3.18 10.01
C ARG A 106 -13.08 -3.56 10.71
N HIS A 107 -13.42 -4.84 10.82
CA HIS A 107 -14.60 -5.31 11.53
C HIS A 107 -14.44 -5.24 13.05
N ASN A 108 -13.21 -5.22 13.56
CA ASN A 108 -12.90 -5.25 14.98
C ASN A 108 -12.64 -3.86 15.59
N ARG A 109 -12.35 -2.85 14.77
CA ARG A 109 -12.04 -1.47 15.23
C ARG A 109 -13.03 -0.45 14.70
N LEU A 110 -13.61 0.32 15.62
CA LEU A 110 -14.60 1.38 15.36
C LEU A 110 -13.97 2.73 14.91
N PHE A 111 -12.67 2.81 14.59
CA PHE A 111 -11.95 4.07 14.37
C PHE A 111 -11.27 4.20 12.99
N HIS A 112 -11.13 5.45 12.51
CA HIS A 112 -10.71 5.91 11.16
C HIS A 112 -9.38 5.38 10.59
N GLN A 113 -8.42 4.96 11.40
CA GLN A 113 -7.12 4.45 10.92
C GLN A 113 -7.20 3.21 10.02
N THR A 114 -8.29 2.44 10.12
CA THR A 114 -8.47 1.21 9.35
C THR A 114 -8.75 1.48 7.87
N ASN A 115 -9.35 2.62 7.53
CA ASN A 115 -9.60 2.98 6.14
C ASN A 115 -8.29 3.34 5.41
N TYR A 116 -7.38 4.07 6.06
CA TYR A 116 -6.06 4.39 5.51
C TYR A 116 -5.30 3.12 5.06
N GLN A 117 -5.23 2.11 5.94
CA GLN A 117 -4.48 0.88 5.64
C GLN A 117 -5.08 0.11 4.46
N VAL A 118 -6.41 0.03 4.37
CA VAL A 118 -7.08 -0.60 3.22
C VAL A 118 -6.71 0.11 1.92
N HIS A 119 -6.87 1.43 1.87
CA HIS A 119 -6.58 2.22 0.67
C HIS A 119 -5.09 2.21 0.32
N TYR A 120 -4.20 2.18 1.33
CA TYR A 120 -2.77 2.04 1.09
C TYR A 120 -2.44 0.73 0.35
N PHE A 121 -2.90 -0.42 0.87
CA PHE A 121 -2.61 -1.69 0.22
C PHE A 121 -3.34 -1.85 -1.12
N GLU A 122 -4.53 -1.27 -1.29
CA GLU A 122 -5.22 -1.23 -2.59
C GLU A 122 -4.44 -0.40 -3.61
N MET A 123 -3.93 0.76 -3.24
CA MET A 123 -3.05 1.58 -4.08
C MET A 123 -1.78 0.80 -4.46
N ARG A 124 -1.12 0.14 -3.50
CA ARG A 124 0.06 -0.70 -3.77
C ARG A 124 -0.26 -1.88 -4.70
N ARG A 125 -1.45 -2.47 -4.58
CA ARG A 125 -1.91 -3.52 -5.51
C ARG A 125 -2.11 -3.00 -6.93
N GLN A 126 -2.66 -1.80 -7.09
CA GLN A 126 -2.76 -1.16 -8.41
C GLN A 126 -1.38 -0.87 -9.00
N GLN A 127 -0.44 -0.39 -8.19
CA GLN A 127 0.96 -0.21 -8.60
C GLN A 127 1.60 -1.53 -9.04
N ASN A 128 1.40 -2.63 -8.31
CA ASN A 128 1.92 -3.94 -8.70
C ASN A 128 1.36 -4.44 -10.04
N ARG A 129 0.09 -4.15 -10.34
CA ARG A 129 -0.51 -4.45 -11.65
C ARG A 129 0.16 -3.67 -12.79
N LEU A 130 0.47 -2.39 -12.58
CA LEU A 130 1.22 -1.59 -13.55
C LEU A 130 2.64 -2.15 -13.76
N LEU A 131 3.33 -2.55 -12.70
CA LEU A 131 4.62 -3.23 -12.82
C LEU A 131 4.51 -4.52 -13.65
N GLY A 132 3.42 -5.26 -13.52
CA GLY A 132 3.15 -6.43 -14.36
C GLY A 132 3.01 -6.09 -15.85
N GLN A 133 2.38 -4.98 -16.18
CA GLN A 133 2.29 -4.48 -17.57
C GLN A 133 3.65 -4.00 -18.08
N MET A 134 4.37 -3.23 -17.28
CA MET A 134 5.72 -2.76 -17.60
C MET A 134 6.70 -3.92 -17.82
N ALA A 135 6.64 -4.99 -17.04
CA ALA A 135 7.49 -6.17 -17.18
C ALA A 135 7.39 -6.80 -18.57
N VAL A 136 6.16 -6.88 -19.11
CA VAL A 136 5.93 -7.39 -20.47
C VAL A 136 6.63 -6.51 -21.52
N ASN A 137 6.63 -5.20 -21.31
CA ASN A 137 7.20 -4.23 -22.24
C ASN A 137 8.73 -4.15 -22.12
N VAL A 138 9.27 -4.15 -20.90
CA VAL A 138 10.73 -4.16 -20.65
C VAL A 138 11.39 -5.37 -21.32
N ASN A 139 10.77 -6.54 -21.26
CA ASN A 139 11.29 -7.76 -21.89
C ASN A 139 11.35 -7.73 -23.43
N LYS A 140 10.68 -6.76 -24.07
CA LYS A 140 10.75 -6.57 -25.53
C LYS A 140 11.91 -5.68 -25.97
N ILE A 141 12.61 -5.05 -25.02
CA ILE A 141 13.74 -4.16 -25.31
C ILE A 141 14.99 -5.02 -25.47
N SER A 142 15.51 -5.07 -26.69
CA SER A 142 16.66 -5.91 -27.05
C SER A 142 17.98 -5.15 -27.22
N SER A 143 17.95 -3.83 -27.10
CA SER A 143 19.13 -2.99 -27.29
C SER A 143 19.10 -1.73 -26.44
N GLN A 144 20.26 -1.34 -25.94
CA GLN A 144 20.43 -0.09 -25.22
C GLN A 144 20.31 1.11 -26.17
N SER A 145 19.65 2.16 -25.69
CA SER A 145 19.55 3.46 -26.37
C SER A 145 19.69 4.58 -25.34
N ARG A 146 19.92 5.80 -25.81
CA ARG A 146 20.00 6.96 -24.91
C ARG A 146 18.71 7.13 -24.11
N GLU A 147 17.55 6.85 -24.73
CA GLU A 147 16.24 6.92 -24.08
C GLU A 147 16.06 5.84 -23.01
N SER A 148 16.56 4.62 -23.27
CA SER A 148 16.51 3.55 -22.27
C SER A 148 17.37 3.87 -21.06
N ILE A 149 18.52 4.53 -21.24
CA ILE A 149 19.37 5.00 -20.13
C ILE A 149 18.66 6.09 -19.32
N LEU A 150 18.02 7.06 -19.96
CA LEU A 150 17.29 8.11 -19.24
C LEU A 150 16.10 7.54 -18.47
N LEU A 151 15.37 6.60 -19.07
CA LEU A 151 14.27 5.92 -18.42
C LEU A 151 14.74 5.02 -17.26
N SER A 152 15.89 4.35 -17.41
CA SER A 152 16.46 3.55 -16.32
C SER A 152 16.77 4.41 -15.09
N HIS A 153 17.27 5.62 -15.29
CA HIS A 153 17.51 6.57 -14.21
C HIS A 153 16.20 6.97 -13.49
N LEU A 154 15.10 7.14 -14.22
CA LEU A 154 13.80 7.43 -13.60
C LEU A 154 13.28 6.25 -12.79
N PHE A 155 13.48 5.01 -13.23
CA PHE A 155 13.16 3.82 -12.43
C PHE A 155 13.99 3.76 -11.16
N HIS A 156 15.28 4.08 -11.24
CA HIS A 156 16.16 4.19 -10.07
C HIS A 156 15.65 5.22 -9.06
N GLU A 157 15.43 6.45 -9.53
CA GLU A 157 14.96 7.54 -8.69
C GLU A 157 13.57 7.26 -8.09
N THR A 158 12.69 6.62 -8.85
CA THR A 158 11.39 6.18 -8.35
C THR A 158 11.56 5.16 -7.21
N GLY A 159 12.45 4.17 -7.36
CA GLY A 159 12.77 3.20 -6.32
C GLY A 159 13.39 3.86 -5.08
N ARG A 160 14.31 4.80 -5.27
CA ARG A 160 14.97 5.54 -4.19
C ARG A 160 13.99 6.40 -3.39
N GLN A 161 13.04 7.03 -4.06
CA GLN A 161 12.05 7.93 -3.46
C GLN A 161 10.77 7.20 -3.03
N LEU A 162 10.68 5.89 -3.24
CA LEU A 162 9.54 5.10 -2.82
C LEU A 162 9.59 4.89 -1.30
N SER A 163 8.86 5.71 -0.57
CA SER A 163 8.63 5.58 0.88
C SER A 163 7.23 6.05 1.22
N GLU A 164 6.70 5.65 2.36
CA GLU A 164 5.39 6.09 2.82
C GLU A 164 5.33 7.62 3.02
N GLU A 165 6.44 8.25 3.38
CA GLU A 165 6.52 9.67 3.73
C GLU A 165 6.74 10.62 2.54
N ASN A 166 7.16 10.11 1.38
CA ASN A 166 7.49 10.94 0.21
C ASN A 166 6.31 11.02 -0.77
N SER A 167 5.85 12.22 -1.08
CA SER A 167 4.75 12.45 -2.05
C SER A 167 5.11 12.14 -3.51
N ALA A 168 6.40 11.99 -3.84
CA ALA A 168 6.92 11.72 -5.19
C ALA A 168 6.59 12.81 -6.26
N LEU A 169 6.17 14.01 -5.85
CA LEU A 169 5.80 15.10 -6.77
C LEU A 169 6.93 15.51 -7.72
N THR A 170 8.17 15.55 -7.23
CA THR A 170 9.34 15.92 -8.05
C THR A 170 9.59 14.94 -9.21
N LEU A 171 9.20 13.68 -9.05
CA LEU A 171 9.33 12.68 -10.12
C LEU A 171 8.38 12.94 -11.29
N ILE A 172 7.25 13.58 -11.06
CA ILE A 172 6.32 13.95 -12.14
C ILE A 172 6.97 14.98 -13.06
N ASP A 173 7.62 15.99 -12.50
CA ASP A 173 8.33 17.01 -13.28
C ASP A 173 9.44 16.38 -14.14
N ASP A 174 10.21 15.45 -13.57
CA ASP A 174 11.27 14.72 -14.29
C ASP A 174 10.71 13.88 -15.46
N ILE A 175 9.54 13.25 -15.25
CA ILE A 175 8.84 12.48 -16.29
C ILE A 175 8.34 13.40 -17.39
N GLU A 176 7.72 14.55 -17.06
CA GLU A 176 7.24 15.51 -18.04
C GLU A 176 8.39 16.05 -18.91
N GLN A 177 9.55 16.34 -18.32
CA GLN A 177 10.75 16.74 -19.04
C GLN A 177 11.24 15.65 -20.00
N LEU A 178 11.22 14.40 -19.57
CA LEU A 178 11.61 13.30 -20.43
C LEU A 178 10.60 13.04 -21.55
N LEU A 179 9.30 13.15 -21.30
CA LEU A 179 8.25 13.07 -22.31
C LEU A 179 8.44 14.16 -23.37
N GLU A 180 8.76 15.40 -22.97
CA GLU A 180 9.04 16.48 -23.91
C GLU A 180 10.30 16.20 -24.72
N THR A 181 11.35 15.66 -24.11
CA THR A 181 12.55 15.21 -24.82
C THR A 181 12.22 14.18 -25.90
N PHE A 182 11.31 13.24 -25.62
CA PHE A 182 10.85 12.25 -26.62
C PHE A 182 10.09 12.92 -27.78
N ARG A 183 9.24 13.92 -27.49
CA ARG A 183 8.45 14.64 -28.51
C ARG A 183 9.30 15.49 -29.45
N GLN A 184 10.37 16.11 -28.93
CA GLN A 184 11.24 17.00 -29.71
C GLN A 184 12.23 16.24 -30.62
N ARG A 185 12.33 14.92 -30.49
CA ARG A 185 13.24 14.12 -31.30
C ARG A 185 12.76 13.96 -32.75
N ALA A 186 13.72 13.84 -33.65
CA ALA A 186 13.45 13.48 -35.04
C ALA A 186 12.66 12.16 -35.13
N LEU A 187 11.79 12.05 -36.13
CA LEU A 187 11.01 10.86 -36.35
C LEU A 187 11.91 9.62 -36.55
N PRO A 188 11.47 8.43 -36.09
CA PRO A 188 12.24 7.19 -36.30
C PRO A 188 12.41 6.90 -37.80
N GLN A 189 13.59 6.50 -38.18
CA GLN A 189 13.92 6.22 -39.58
C GLN A 189 13.71 4.74 -39.96
N THR A 190 13.68 3.86 -38.97
CA THR A 190 13.44 2.42 -39.17
C THR A 190 12.26 1.92 -38.36
N ARG A 191 11.70 0.80 -38.80
CA ARG A 191 10.62 0.12 -38.07
C ARG A 191 11.07 -0.31 -36.68
N GLU A 192 12.29 -0.84 -36.58
CA GLU A 192 12.85 -1.28 -35.31
C GLU A 192 13.01 -0.11 -34.30
N GLU A 193 13.48 1.04 -34.77
CA GLU A 193 13.59 2.26 -34.01
C GLU A 193 12.20 2.74 -33.53
N PHE A 194 11.21 2.69 -34.43
CA PHE A 194 9.83 3.05 -34.09
C PHE A 194 9.26 2.13 -33.01
N GLU A 195 9.38 0.81 -33.16
CA GLU A 195 8.85 -0.16 -32.20
C GLU A 195 9.55 0.01 -30.83
N ARG A 196 10.87 0.18 -30.79
CA ARG A 196 11.60 0.45 -29.54
C ARG A 196 11.18 1.74 -28.87
N ARG A 197 11.08 2.84 -29.61
CA ARG A 197 10.64 4.13 -29.06
C ARG A 197 9.21 4.07 -28.55
N SER A 198 8.32 3.38 -29.23
CA SER A 198 6.94 3.17 -28.79
C SER A 198 6.86 2.43 -27.46
N ILE A 199 7.69 1.39 -27.28
CA ILE A 199 7.76 0.63 -26.02
C ILE A 199 8.30 1.51 -24.88
N LEU A 200 9.37 2.27 -25.13
CA LEU A 200 9.94 3.18 -24.11
C LEU A 200 8.97 4.29 -23.73
N PHE A 201 8.24 4.85 -24.70
CA PHE A 201 7.21 5.84 -24.44
C PHE A 201 6.06 5.27 -23.59
N GLN A 202 5.62 4.04 -23.89
CA GLN A 202 4.61 3.36 -23.10
C GLN A 202 5.09 3.09 -21.65
N LEU A 203 6.34 2.64 -21.49
CA LEU A 203 6.94 2.43 -20.17
C LEU A 203 6.99 3.72 -19.35
N LEU A 204 7.32 4.84 -19.99
CA LEU A 204 7.34 6.16 -19.34
C LEU A 204 5.95 6.59 -18.87
N GLN A 205 4.92 6.39 -19.71
CA GLN A 205 3.53 6.65 -19.33
C GLN A 205 3.02 5.73 -18.21
N ASP A 206 3.42 4.46 -18.22
CA ASP A 206 3.05 3.51 -17.17
C ASP A 206 3.74 3.87 -15.84
N LEU A 207 4.99 4.36 -15.89
CA LEU A 207 5.71 4.87 -14.72
C LEU A 207 5.07 6.15 -14.17
N GLU A 208 4.63 7.06 -15.03
CA GLU A 208 3.86 8.24 -14.63
C GLU A 208 2.60 7.85 -13.84
N ARG A 209 1.81 6.92 -14.40
CA ARG A 209 0.60 6.39 -13.72
C ARG A 209 0.93 5.73 -12.39
N PHE A 210 2.02 4.97 -12.34
CA PHE A 210 2.49 4.35 -11.11
C PHE A 210 2.76 5.37 -10.00
N ILE A 211 3.36 6.51 -10.35
CA ILE A 211 3.67 7.59 -9.41
C ILE A 211 2.40 8.37 -9.06
N LEU A 212 1.54 8.68 -10.03
CA LEU A 212 0.26 9.39 -9.81
C LEU A 212 -0.64 8.66 -8.83
N LEU A 213 -0.74 7.34 -8.86
CA LEU A 213 -1.49 6.56 -7.87
C LEU A 213 -1.06 6.88 -6.44
N LYS A 214 0.21 7.14 -6.22
CA LYS A 214 0.74 7.51 -4.92
C LYS A 214 0.46 8.97 -4.58
N VAL A 215 0.61 9.88 -5.55
CA VAL A 215 0.31 11.30 -5.38
C VAL A 215 -1.16 11.50 -5.01
N ASP A 216 -2.07 10.85 -5.74
CA ASP A 216 -3.51 10.91 -5.49
C ASP A 216 -3.84 10.39 -4.08
N PHE A 217 -3.25 9.24 -3.69
CA PHE A 217 -3.40 8.71 -2.35
C PHE A 217 -2.98 9.70 -1.26
N TYR A 218 -1.84 10.38 -1.43
CA TYR A 218 -1.39 11.39 -0.48
C TYR A 218 -2.31 12.61 -0.41
N GLN A 219 -2.80 13.08 -1.56
CA GLN A 219 -3.72 14.22 -1.61
C GLN A 219 -5.05 13.95 -0.90
N ASP A 220 -5.53 12.71 -0.97
CA ASP A 220 -6.78 12.30 -0.31
C ASP A 220 -6.63 12.18 1.20
N TYR A 221 -5.43 11.78 1.70
CA TYR A 221 -5.20 11.52 3.12
C TYR A 221 -4.40 12.60 3.86
N GLN A 222 -3.81 13.59 3.20
CA GLN A 222 -3.20 14.76 3.86
C GLN A 222 -4.21 15.88 4.18
N LYS A 223 -5.46 15.75 3.74
CA LYS A 223 -6.53 16.73 4.01
C LYS A 223 -7.26 16.53 5.33
N ASP A 224 -7.00 15.43 6.04
CA ASP A 224 -7.51 15.10 7.37
C ASP A 224 -6.42 15.31 8.44
#